data_f81b6ba1984adcc34d528bd8c1702390
#
_entry.id   f81b6ba1984adcc34d528bd8c1702390
#
_cell.length_a   1.000
_cell.length_b   1.000
_cell.length_c   1.000
_cell.angle_alpha   90.00
_cell.angle_beta   90.00
_cell.angle_gamma   90.00
#
_symmetry.space_group_name_H-M   'P 1'
#
loop_
_entity.id
_entity.type
_entity.pdbx_description
1 polymer ?
#
loop_
_entity_poly.entity_id
_entity_poly.type
_entity_poly.pdbx_seq_one_letter_code
_entity_poly.pdbx_strand_id
1 'polypeptide(L)'
;MGASVPASPEILLTILLFAMSCLWAFPEVAGAKHAGITRHYKFNIKLTNVTRLCHTKSMVTVNGKFPGPRVVAREGDRLVVKVVNHVPNNISIHWHGIRQLQSGWADGPAYITQCPIQTNQTYVYNFTITGQRGTLFWHAHLSWLRASVYGPLIILPKRNVSYPFAKPHKEVTIMLGEWFNADTEAVISQALQTGGGPNVSEAYTFNGLPGPLYNCSENSK
;
A
#
# COMPACT_ATOMS: atom_id res chain seq x y z
N MET A 1 14.34 -13.56 62.53
CA MET A 1 15.09 -14.70 62.01
C MET A 1 14.14 -15.53 61.16
N GLY A 2 14.12 -15.34 59.87
CA GLY A 2 13.31 -16.11 58.94
C GLY A 2 14.09 -17.34 58.46
N ALA A 3 13.63 -18.52 58.86
CA ALA A 3 14.23 -19.77 58.38
C ALA A 3 13.83 -20.01 56.91
N SER A 4 14.81 -20.01 56.01
CA SER A 4 14.62 -20.46 54.64
C SER A 4 14.49 -21.98 54.63
N VAL A 5 13.31 -22.49 54.27
CA VAL A 5 13.12 -23.92 54.06
C VAL A 5 13.80 -24.29 52.73
N PRO A 6 14.75 -25.21 52.72
CA PRO A 6 15.38 -25.66 51.48
C PRO A 6 14.34 -26.42 50.62
N ALA A 7 14.27 -26.10 49.32
CA ALA A 7 13.41 -26.81 48.41
C ALA A 7 13.80 -28.29 48.34
N SER A 8 12.82 -29.19 48.37
CA SER A 8 13.09 -30.61 48.27
C SER A 8 13.73 -30.96 46.90
N PRO A 9 14.58 -31.97 46.80
CA PRO A 9 15.23 -32.35 45.55
C PRO A 9 14.24 -32.67 44.42
N GLU A 10 13.03 -33.11 44.76
CA GLU A 10 11.94 -33.37 43.81
C GLU A 10 11.42 -32.10 43.20
N ILE A 11 11.27 -31.00 43.98
CA ILE A 11 10.85 -29.68 43.48
C ILE A 11 11.93 -29.10 42.55
N LEU A 12 13.21 -29.25 42.91
CA LEU A 12 14.32 -28.80 42.06
C LEU A 12 14.35 -29.54 40.71
N LEU A 13 14.16 -30.86 40.75
CA LEU A 13 14.13 -31.71 39.56
C LEU A 13 12.93 -31.32 38.63
N THR A 14 11.77 -31.08 39.23
CA THR A 14 10.56 -30.67 38.47
C THR A 14 10.75 -29.29 37.80
N ILE A 15 11.35 -28.32 38.50
CA ILE A 15 11.68 -27.02 37.95
C ILE A 15 12.70 -27.13 36.81
N LEU A 16 13.73 -27.98 36.96
CA LEU A 16 14.74 -28.22 35.93
C LEU A 16 14.14 -28.89 34.68
N LEU A 17 13.27 -29.87 34.84
CA LEU A 17 12.58 -30.53 33.74
C LEU A 17 11.62 -29.57 33.03
N PHE A 18 10.91 -28.69 33.78
CA PHE A 18 10.05 -27.68 33.22
C PHE A 18 10.85 -26.59 32.46
N ALA A 19 11.98 -26.14 33.02
CA ALA A 19 12.88 -25.21 32.35
C ALA A 19 13.49 -25.80 31.07
N MET A 20 13.89 -27.07 31.10
CA MET A 20 14.38 -27.78 29.92
C MET A 20 13.27 -27.95 28.85
N SER A 21 12.04 -28.28 29.24
CA SER A 21 10.94 -28.39 28.30
C SER A 21 10.57 -27.02 27.65
N CYS A 22 10.68 -25.93 28.41
CA CYS A 22 10.50 -24.58 27.87
C CYS A 22 11.61 -24.20 26.88
N LEU A 23 12.85 -24.63 27.06
CA LEU A 23 13.97 -24.41 26.14
C LEU A 23 13.79 -25.16 24.81
N TRP A 24 13.10 -26.31 24.81
CA TRP A 24 12.78 -27.06 23.59
C TRP A 24 11.48 -26.61 22.92
N ALA A 25 10.65 -25.83 23.60
CA ALA A 25 9.36 -25.34 23.08
C ALA A 25 9.47 -24.03 22.27
N PHE A 26 10.66 -23.41 22.18
CA PHE A 26 10.88 -22.37 21.19
C PHE A 26 11.22 -23.04 19.86
N PRO A 27 10.26 -23.16 18.90
CA PRO A 27 10.67 -23.47 17.55
C PRO A 27 11.69 -22.39 17.18
N GLU A 28 12.87 -22.79 16.73
CA GLU A 28 13.77 -21.86 16.06
C GLU A 28 12.89 -21.09 15.06
N VAL A 29 12.75 -19.79 15.31
CA VAL A 29 12.31 -18.88 14.28
C VAL A 29 13.43 -18.89 13.26
N ALA A 30 13.50 -19.98 12.50
CA ALA A 30 14.36 -20.10 11.34
C ALA A 30 14.02 -18.87 10.51
N GLY A 31 14.88 -17.85 10.59
CA GLY A 31 14.73 -16.64 9.82
C GLY A 31 14.50 -17.07 8.38
N ALA A 32 13.26 -16.97 7.89
CA ALA A 32 12.89 -17.41 6.57
C ALA A 32 13.86 -16.75 5.62
N LYS A 33 14.83 -17.51 5.08
CA LYS A 33 15.74 -17.01 4.05
C LYS A 33 14.85 -16.42 2.97
N HIS A 34 14.90 -15.12 2.80
CA HIS A 34 14.17 -14.41 1.77
C HIS A 34 14.52 -15.03 0.42
N ALA A 35 13.64 -15.89 -0.09
CA ALA A 35 13.81 -16.50 -1.42
C ALA A 35 13.59 -15.48 -2.56
N GLY A 36 13.16 -14.25 -2.22
CA GLY A 36 12.91 -13.16 -3.15
C GLY A 36 14.03 -12.13 -3.18
N ILE A 37 13.93 -11.20 -4.13
CA ILE A 37 14.86 -10.06 -4.25
C ILE A 37 14.27 -8.82 -3.61
N THR A 38 15.11 -7.86 -3.23
CA THR A 38 14.66 -6.54 -2.78
C THR A 38 14.41 -5.67 -4.02
N ARG A 39 13.20 -5.07 -4.09
CA ARG A 39 12.80 -4.14 -5.14
C ARG A 39 12.67 -2.75 -4.57
N HIS A 40 13.32 -1.79 -5.21
CA HIS A 40 13.33 -0.40 -4.81
C HIS A 40 12.45 0.42 -5.74
N TYR A 41 11.56 1.22 -5.15
CA TYR A 41 10.73 2.20 -5.85
C TYR A 41 10.91 3.58 -5.20
N LYS A 42 10.77 4.63 -6.00
CA LYS A 42 10.75 6.00 -5.52
C LYS A 42 9.46 6.68 -5.99
N PHE A 43 8.69 7.17 -5.06
CA PHE A 43 7.47 7.93 -5.27
C PHE A 43 7.73 9.40 -4.90
N ASN A 44 7.85 10.26 -5.90
CA ASN A 44 7.87 11.70 -5.70
C ASN A 44 6.43 12.20 -5.82
N ILE A 45 5.87 12.63 -4.70
CA ILE A 45 4.54 13.23 -4.65
C ILE A 45 4.66 14.68 -5.09
N LYS A 46 3.97 15.06 -6.17
CA LYS A 46 4.06 16.40 -6.75
C LYS A 46 2.79 16.82 -7.42
N LEU A 47 2.56 18.12 -7.51
CA LEU A 47 1.49 18.69 -8.32
C LEU A 47 1.84 18.54 -9.81
N THR A 48 0.83 18.20 -10.61
CA THR A 48 0.97 18.08 -12.06
C THR A 48 -0.35 18.51 -12.70
N ASN A 49 -0.26 19.24 -13.78
CA ASN A 49 -1.44 19.56 -14.58
C ASN A 49 -1.87 18.33 -15.37
N VAL A 50 -3.12 17.94 -15.21
CA VAL A 50 -3.74 16.81 -15.91
C VAL A 50 -5.02 17.32 -16.61
N THR A 51 -5.16 16.96 -17.87
CA THR A 51 -6.33 17.33 -18.68
C THR A 51 -7.22 16.12 -18.94
N ARG A 52 -8.50 16.24 -18.62
CA ARG A 52 -9.56 15.29 -19.01
C ARG A 52 -10.81 16.07 -19.36
N LEU A 53 -11.57 15.61 -20.34
CA LEU A 53 -12.85 16.22 -20.74
C LEU A 53 -12.72 17.74 -21.03
N CYS A 54 -11.65 18.15 -21.72
CA CYS A 54 -11.30 19.56 -21.97
C CYS A 54 -11.07 20.42 -20.71
N HIS A 55 -11.01 19.81 -19.53
CA HIS A 55 -10.74 20.49 -18.28
C HIS A 55 -9.33 20.15 -17.76
N THR A 56 -8.52 21.17 -17.54
CA THR A 56 -7.15 21.03 -16.98
C THR A 56 -7.17 21.48 -15.53
N LYS A 57 -6.67 20.65 -14.65
CA LYS A 57 -6.45 21.01 -13.25
C LYS A 57 -5.09 20.57 -12.75
N SER A 58 -4.57 21.30 -11.76
CA SER A 58 -3.43 20.85 -10.96
C SER A 58 -3.91 19.84 -9.93
N MET A 59 -3.27 18.69 -9.87
CA MET A 59 -3.62 17.63 -8.92
C MET A 59 -2.39 16.94 -8.36
N VAL A 60 -2.55 16.34 -7.19
CA VAL A 60 -1.49 15.53 -6.57
C VAL A 60 -1.29 14.25 -7.37
N THR A 61 -0.05 13.98 -7.73
CA THR A 61 0.33 12.81 -8.53
C THR A 61 1.58 12.13 -7.96
N VAL A 62 1.83 10.90 -8.38
CA VAL A 62 3.09 10.20 -8.12
C VAL A 62 3.94 10.17 -9.38
N ASN A 63 5.14 10.74 -9.29
CA ASN A 63 6.09 10.86 -10.41
C ASN A 63 5.50 11.56 -11.65
N GLY A 64 4.51 12.45 -11.46
CA GLY A 64 3.82 13.17 -12.52
C GLY A 64 2.88 12.31 -13.36
N LYS A 65 2.41 11.18 -12.84
CA LYS A 65 1.53 10.24 -13.54
C LYS A 65 0.16 10.17 -12.86
N PHE A 66 -0.89 10.10 -13.67
CA PHE A 66 -2.25 9.81 -13.27
C PHE A 66 -2.89 8.78 -14.23
N PRO A 67 -3.29 7.59 -13.76
CA PRO A 67 -2.96 7.01 -12.47
C PRO A 67 -1.46 6.91 -12.23
N GLY A 68 -1.07 6.70 -10.98
CA GLY A 68 0.32 6.61 -10.57
C GLY A 68 1.04 5.37 -11.13
N PRO A 69 2.34 5.23 -10.87
CA PRO A 69 3.18 4.20 -11.47
C PRO A 69 2.77 2.79 -11.02
N ARG A 70 2.89 1.85 -11.96
CA ARG A 70 2.75 0.43 -11.68
C ARG A 70 3.90 -0.07 -10.83
N VAL A 71 3.59 -0.74 -9.72
CA VAL A 71 4.55 -1.49 -8.90
C VAL A 71 4.44 -2.96 -9.28
N VAL A 72 5.57 -3.61 -9.57
CA VAL A 72 5.61 -5.02 -9.94
C VAL A 72 6.58 -5.74 -9.02
N ALA A 73 6.13 -6.80 -8.41
CA ALA A 73 6.93 -7.65 -7.54
C ALA A 73 6.56 -9.12 -7.73
N ARG A 74 7.28 -10.00 -7.08
CA ARG A 74 6.92 -11.42 -6.97
C ARG A 74 6.58 -11.76 -5.54
N GLU A 75 5.80 -12.79 -5.37
CA GLU A 75 5.63 -13.42 -4.08
C GLU A 75 7.01 -13.78 -3.49
N GLY A 76 7.26 -13.36 -2.25
CA GLY A 76 8.53 -13.51 -1.56
C GLY A 76 9.50 -12.33 -1.76
N ASP A 77 9.25 -11.40 -2.69
CA ASP A 77 10.08 -10.20 -2.83
C ASP A 77 9.86 -9.25 -1.64
N ARG A 78 10.93 -8.54 -1.31
CA ARG A 78 10.90 -7.41 -0.36
C ARG A 78 10.72 -6.12 -1.13
N LEU A 79 9.71 -5.35 -0.79
CA LEU A 79 9.47 -4.01 -1.34
C LEU A 79 10.05 -2.94 -0.42
N VAL A 80 10.82 -2.05 -1.00
CA VAL A 80 11.32 -0.82 -0.37
C VAL A 80 10.85 0.35 -1.22
N VAL A 81 9.87 1.10 -0.72
CA VAL A 81 9.29 2.23 -1.44
C VAL A 81 9.58 3.52 -0.69
N LYS A 82 10.47 4.33 -1.25
CA LYS A 82 10.79 5.66 -0.71
C LYS A 82 9.77 6.67 -1.25
N VAL A 83 8.97 7.24 -0.37
CA VAL A 83 8.01 8.31 -0.68
C VAL A 83 8.58 9.65 -0.25
N VAL A 84 8.65 10.59 -1.17
CA VAL A 84 9.10 11.98 -0.91
C VAL A 84 7.92 12.90 -1.20
N ASN A 85 7.47 13.63 -0.20
CA ASN A 85 6.34 14.54 -0.33
C ASN A 85 6.80 15.96 -0.68
N HIS A 86 6.45 16.44 -1.87
CA HIS A 86 6.75 17.79 -2.34
C HIS A 86 5.50 18.69 -2.44
N VAL A 87 4.36 18.23 -1.92
CA VAL A 87 3.10 18.98 -1.97
C VAL A 87 2.70 19.50 -0.60
N PRO A 88 1.82 20.53 -0.51
CA PRO A 88 1.34 21.03 0.78
C PRO A 88 0.51 20.01 1.56
N ASN A 89 -0.15 19.09 0.87
CA ASN A 89 -0.97 18.07 1.49
C ASN A 89 -0.11 17.08 2.25
N ASN A 90 -0.49 16.76 3.48
CA ASN A 90 0.04 15.59 4.17
C ASN A 90 -0.40 14.32 3.43
N ILE A 91 0.42 13.28 3.41
CA ILE A 91 0.11 12.05 2.68
C ILE A 91 0.61 10.80 3.42
N SER A 92 -0.06 9.68 3.20
CA SER A 92 0.46 8.34 3.44
C SER A 92 0.05 7.43 2.29
N ILE A 93 0.78 6.34 2.09
CA ILE A 93 0.48 5.37 1.03
C ILE A 93 0.11 4.04 1.68
N HIS A 94 -1.03 3.50 1.29
CA HIS A 94 -1.51 2.18 1.71
C HIS A 94 -1.37 1.16 0.57
N TRP A 95 -1.03 -0.05 0.93
CA TRP A 95 -0.83 -1.19 0.02
C TRP A 95 -2.04 -2.11 0.11
N HIS A 96 -3.09 -1.71 -0.60
CA HIS A 96 -4.41 -2.31 -0.44
C HIS A 96 -4.41 -3.81 -0.78
N GLY A 97 -4.79 -4.61 0.22
CA GLY A 97 -4.85 -6.06 0.12
C GLY A 97 -3.53 -6.79 0.42
N ILE A 98 -2.43 -6.08 0.71
CA ILE A 98 -1.20 -6.71 1.21
C ILE A 98 -1.40 -7.13 2.66
N ARG A 99 -1.05 -8.37 2.97
CA ARG A 99 -1.23 -8.97 4.32
C ARG A 99 -0.42 -8.28 5.42
N GLN A 100 0.68 -7.61 5.07
CA GLN A 100 1.61 -6.99 6.02
C GLN A 100 2.01 -7.95 7.16
N LEU A 101 2.26 -9.22 6.82
CA LEU A 101 2.63 -10.22 7.81
C LEU A 101 3.94 -9.82 8.49
N GLN A 102 3.91 -9.63 9.81
CA GLN A 102 5.01 -9.14 10.64
C GLN A 102 5.59 -7.78 10.18
N SER A 103 4.80 -6.97 9.48
CA SER A 103 5.16 -5.62 9.01
C SER A 103 4.01 -4.63 9.08
N GLY A 104 3.10 -4.77 10.06
CA GLY A 104 1.91 -3.93 10.21
C GLY A 104 2.19 -2.43 10.23
N TRP A 105 3.36 -2.01 10.72
CA TRP A 105 3.80 -0.60 10.67
C TRP A 105 4.01 -0.06 9.26
N ALA A 106 4.14 -0.92 8.24
CA ALA A 106 4.31 -0.53 6.85
C ALA A 106 2.98 -0.49 6.06
N ASP A 107 1.84 -0.70 6.72
CA ASP A 107 0.53 -0.75 6.07
C ASP A 107 0.08 0.61 5.51
N GLY A 108 0.43 1.71 6.18
CA GLY A 108 0.29 3.04 5.65
C GLY A 108 -0.90 3.88 6.05
N PRO A 109 -2.02 3.38 6.67
CA PRO A 109 -3.10 4.22 7.14
C PRO A 109 -2.62 5.30 8.11
N ALA A 110 -2.85 6.58 7.73
CA ALA A 110 -2.47 7.72 8.56
C ALA A 110 -3.19 7.69 9.91
N TYR A 111 -2.45 8.02 10.97
CA TYR A 111 -2.91 8.03 12.37
C TYR A 111 -3.26 6.65 12.96
N ILE A 112 -3.10 5.57 12.19
CA ILE A 112 -3.30 4.19 12.66
C ILE A 112 -1.95 3.47 12.74
N THR A 113 -1.25 3.31 11.60
CA THR A 113 0.04 2.62 11.56
C THR A 113 1.23 3.56 11.43
N GLN A 114 0.99 4.81 11.09
CA GLN A 114 2.03 5.84 10.97
C GLN A 114 1.45 7.26 11.10
N CYS A 115 2.32 8.24 11.37
CA CYS A 115 2.01 9.64 11.13
C CYS A 115 2.04 9.95 9.63
N PRO A 116 1.23 10.92 9.15
CA PRO A 116 1.31 11.39 7.77
C PRO A 116 2.71 11.94 7.43
N ILE A 117 3.11 11.77 6.17
CA ILE A 117 4.33 12.34 5.61
C ILE A 117 4.03 13.81 5.31
N GLN A 118 4.64 14.72 6.04
CA GLN A 118 4.45 16.16 5.87
C GLN A 118 5.19 16.67 4.62
N THR A 119 4.90 17.91 4.23
CA THR A 119 5.61 18.60 3.14
C THR A 119 7.13 18.55 3.35
N ASN A 120 7.86 18.23 2.29
CA ASN A 120 9.32 18.07 2.26
C ASN A 120 9.88 16.94 3.13
N GLN A 121 9.01 16.08 3.67
CA GLN A 121 9.44 14.89 4.39
C GLN A 121 9.51 13.66 3.49
N THR A 122 10.24 12.68 3.99
CA THR A 122 10.42 11.37 3.35
C THR A 122 10.03 10.25 4.31
N TYR A 123 9.36 9.23 3.78
CA TYR A 123 9.09 7.99 4.49
C TYR A 123 9.50 6.79 3.64
N VAL A 124 9.92 5.70 4.27
CA VAL A 124 10.31 4.47 3.56
C VAL A 124 9.44 3.33 4.03
N TYR A 125 8.58 2.86 3.16
CA TYR A 125 7.84 1.61 3.34
C TYR A 125 8.75 0.44 3.03
N ASN A 126 8.77 -0.55 3.92
CA ASN A 126 9.65 -1.70 3.80
C ASN A 126 8.91 -2.94 4.34
N PHE A 127 8.54 -3.84 3.45
CA PHE A 127 7.78 -5.03 3.77
C PHE A 127 8.03 -6.15 2.76
N THR A 128 7.67 -7.37 3.14
CA THR A 128 7.80 -8.56 2.30
C THR A 128 6.43 -9.01 1.84
N ILE A 129 6.32 -9.41 0.58
CA ILE A 129 5.10 -10.00 0.03
C ILE A 129 5.08 -11.48 0.38
N THR A 130 4.24 -11.86 1.34
CA THR A 130 4.19 -13.23 1.86
C THR A 130 2.89 -13.93 1.46
N GLY A 131 3.01 -15.04 0.72
CA GLY A 131 1.88 -15.91 0.41
C GLY A 131 0.77 -15.25 -0.43
N GLN A 132 1.12 -14.28 -1.28
CA GLN A 132 0.16 -13.56 -2.12
C GLN A 132 0.66 -13.41 -3.55
N ARG A 133 -0.27 -13.46 -4.49
CA ARG A 133 -0.08 -13.19 -5.92
C ARG A 133 -1.38 -12.70 -6.54
N GLY A 134 -1.27 -11.97 -7.63
CA GLY A 134 -2.40 -11.36 -8.33
C GLY A 134 -2.24 -9.86 -8.48
N THR A 135 -3.32 -9.20 -8.91
CA THR A 135 -3.36 -7.76 -9.10
C THR A 135 -4.07 -7.11 -7.93
N LEU A 136 -3.35 -6.28 -7.23
CA LEU A 136 -3.81 -5.39 -6.16
C LEU A 136 -3.58 -3.94 -6.59
N PHE A 137 -3.75 -2.98 -5.67
CA PHE A 137 -3.43 -1.59 -5.93
C PHE A 137 -2.89 -0.90 -4.67
N TRP A 138 -2.22 0.20 -4.86
CA TRP A 138 -1.78 1.10 -3.81
C TRP A 138 -2.49 2.45 -3.97
N HIS A 139 -2.71 3.15 -2.86
CA HIS A 139 -3.36 4.47 -2.89
C HIS A 139 -2.98 5.33 -1.68
N ALA A 140 -3.21 6.62 -1.78
CA ALA A 140 -3.11 7.51 -0.64
C ALA A 140 -4.15 7.14 0.42
N HIS A 141 -3.78 7.21 1.69
CA HIS A 141 -4.67 6.88 2.81
C HIS A 141 -4.77 8.04 3.82
N LEU A 142 -5.06 9.22 3.30
CA LEU A 142 -5.35 10.41 4.07
C LEU A 142 -6.40 11.23 3.33
N SER A 143 -7.51 11.57 4.01
CA SER A 143 -8.65 12.29 3.44
C SER A 143 -9.12 11.64 2.13
N TRP A 144 -9.36 12.41 1.07
CA TRP A 144 -9.81 11.88 -0.21
C TRP A 144 -8.73 11.90 -1.31
N LEU A 145 -7.47 12.08 -0.96
CA LEU A 145 -6.35 12.01 -1.91
C LEU A 145 -6.33 10.68 -2.70
N ARG A 146 -6.95 9.60 -2.17
CA ARG A 146 -7.09 8.33 -2.89
C ARG A 146 -7.83 8.45 -4.22
N ALA A 147 -8.63 9.49 -4.42
CA ALA A 147 -9.33 9.74 -5.68
C ALA A 147 -8.38 10.09 -6.83
N SER A 148 -7.18 10.59 -6.53
CA SER A 148 -6.17 10.96 -7.52
C SER A 148 -4.84 10.24 -7.37
N VAL A 149 -4.50 9.79 -6.16
CA VAL A 149 -3.21 9.16 -5.86
C VAL A 149 -3.41 7.67 -5.65
N TYR A 150 -3.34 6.92 -6.72
CA TYR A 150 -3.47 5.46 -6.74
C TYR A 150 -2.75 4.87 -7.94
N GLY A 151 -2.44 3.59 -7.89
CA GLY A 151 -1.84 2.86 -9.00
C GLY A 151 -1.83 1.35 -8.78
N PRO A 152 -1.58 0.54 -9.80
CA PRO A 152 -1.62 -0.90 -9.71
C PRO A 152 -0.39 -1.48 -8.99
N LEU A 153 -0.64 -2.52 -8.21
CA LEU A 153 0.37 -3.36 -7.58
C LEU A 153 0.22 -4.79 -8.09
N ILE A 154 1.16 -5.26 -8.90
CA ILE A 154 1.10 -6.56 -9.54
C ILE A 154 2.08 -7.50 -8.88
N ILE A 155 1.56 -8.58 -8.32
CA ILE A 155 2.34 -9.61 -7.65
C ILE A 155 2.36 -10.85 -8.54
N LEU A 156 3.50 -11.12 -9.13
CA LEU A 156 3.74 -12.31 -9.92
C LEU A 156 4.00 -13.52 -8.99
N PRO A 157 3.78 -14.75 -9.44
CA PRO A 157 4.19 -15.93 -8.70
C PRO A 157 5.67 -15.93 -8.36
N LYS A 158 6.08 -16.74 -7.38
CA LYS A 158 7.50 -17.05 -7.14
C LYS A 158 8.17 -17.51 -8.43
N ARG A 159 9.47 -17.33 -8.50
CA ARG A 159 10.23 -17.92 -9.62
C ARG A 159 10.02 -19.44 -9.65
N ASN A 160 9.93 -19.99 -10.83
CA ASN A 160 9.69 -21.44 -11.06
C ASN A 160 8.33 -21.96 -10.56
N VAL A 161 7.39 -21.06 -10.22
CA VAL A 161 5.98 -21.42 -9.97
C VAL A 161 5.14 -20.93 -11.13
N SER A 162 4.44 -21.85 -11.78
CA SER A 162 3.53 -21.53 -12.88
C SER A 162 2.22 -20.93 -12.38
N TYR A 163 1.53 -20.24 -13.27
CA TYR A 163 0.12 -19.89 -13.05
C TYR A 163 -0.75 -21.16 -13.10
N PRO A 164 -1.89 -21.19 -12.39
CA PRO A 164 -2.84 -22.29 -12.45
C PRO A 164 -3.67 -22.32 -13.75
N PHE A 165 -3.35 -21.49 -14.71
CA PHE A 165 -4.01 -21.36 -16.01
C PHE A 165 -2.97 -21.25 -17.13
N ALA A 166 -3.41 -21.41 -18.38
CA ALA A 166 -2.55 -21.30 -19.55
C ALA A 166 -1.92 -19.89 -19.63
N LYS A 167 -0.66 -19.82 -20.07
CA LYS A 167 0.04 -18.54 -20.23
C LYS A 167 -0.73 -17.65 -21.22
N PRO A 168 -1.13 -16.42 -20.83
CA PRO A 168 -1.84 -15.52 -21.73
C PRO A 168 -0.92 -14.99 -22.83
N HIS A 169 -1.48 -14.69 -23.97
CA HIS A 169 -0.75 -14.01 -25.05
C HIS A 169 -0.41 -12.56 -24.69
N LYS A 170 -1.29 -11.91 -23.94
CA LYS A 170 -1.14 -10.52 -23.51
C LYS A 170 -1.80 -10.31 -22.15
N GLU A 171 -1.19 -9.50 -21.32
CA GLU A 171 -1.74 -9.05 -20.04
C GLU A 171 -2.00 -7.54 -20.12
N VAL A 172 -3.18 -7.11 -19.69
CA VAL A 172 -3.56 -5.70 -19.60
C VAL A 172 -4.04 -5.43 -18.19
N THR A 173 -3.42 -4.48 -17.52
CA THR A 173 -3.88 -4.02 -16.20
C THR A 173 -4.94 -2.95 -16.42
N ILE A 174 -6.12 -3.15 -15.81
CA ILE A 174 -7.21 -2.19 -15.84
C ILE A 174 -7.38 -1.62 -14.43
N MET A 175 -7.29 -0.29 -14.32
CA MET A 175 -7.61 0.49 -13.12
C MET A 175 -8.89 1.24 -13.38
N LEU A 176 -9.93 0.95 -12.61
CA LEU A 176 -11.18 1.69 -12.61
C LEU A 176 -11.03 2.88 -11.66
N GLY A 177 -11.60 4.01 -12.03
CA GLY A 177 -11.55 5.22 -11.23
C GLY A 177 -12.58 6.25 -11.70
N GLU A 178 -12.51 7.42 -11.12
CA GLU A 178 -13.40 8.54 -11.39
C GLU A 178 -12.59 9.79 -11.70
N TRP A 179 -13.17 10.66 -12.50
CA TRP A 179 -12.64 11.99 -12.77
C TRP A 179 -13.58 13.05 -12.19
N PHE A 180 -13.00 13.93 -11.36
CA PHE A 180 -13.65 15.12 -10.83
C PHE A 180 -12.98 16.35 -11.44
N ASN A 181 -13.75 17.29 -11.99
CA ASN A 181 -13.20 18.57 -12.41
C ASN A 181 -12.77 19.41 -11.23
N ALA A 182 -13.51 19.33 -10.13
CA ALA A 182 -13.17 19.98 -8.89
C ALA A 182 -11.95 19.32 -8.18
N ASP A 183 -11.34 20.05 -7.26
CA ASP A 183 -10.39 19.46 -6.31
C ASP A 183 -11.12 18.48 -5.38
N THR A 184 -10.63 17.25 -5.31
CA THR A 184 -11.26 16.18 -4.53
C THR A 184 -11.26 16.45 -3.03
N GLU A 185 -10.26 17.16 -2.51
CA GLU A 185 -10.24 17.58 -1.10
C GLU A 185 -11.33 18.64 -0.81
N ALA A 186 -11.61 19.52 -1.77
CA ALA A 186 -12.71 20.48 -1.64
C ALA A 186 -14.07 19.77 -1.68
N VAL A 187 -14.22 18.77 -2.55
CA VAL A 187 -15.48 17.98 -2.68
C VAL A 187 -15.81 17.26 -1.38
N ILE A 188 -14.84 16.58 -0.78
CA ILE A 188 -15.09 15.87 0.50
C ILE A 188 -15.29 16.85 1.66
N SER A 189 -14.57 17.97 1.68
CA SER A 189 -14.74 19.00 2.70
C SER A 189 -16.17 19.59 2.68
N GLN A 190 -16.71 19.86 1.49
CA GLN A 190 -18.08 20.33 1.33
C GLN A 190 -19.08 19.28 1.82
N ALA A 191 -18.92 18.02 1.45
CA ALA A 191 -19.78 16.94 1.89
C ALA A 191 -19.82 16.81 3.43
N LEU A 192 -18.67 16.90 4.07
CA LEU A 192 -18.57 16.85 5.54
C LEU A 192 -19.22 18.06 6.22
N GLN A 193 -19.10 19.26 5.65
CA GLN A 193 -19.72 20.48 6.17
C GLN A 193 -21.25 20.45 6.06
N THR A 194 -21.79 19.89 5.00
CA THR A 194 -23.24 19.84 4.75
C THR A 194 -23.89 18.61 5.35
N GLY A 195 -23.13 17.61 5.79
CA GLY A 195 -23.64 16.31 6.24
C GLY A 195 -24.20 15.44 5.11
N GLY A 196 -24.01 15.86 3.85
CA GLY A 196 -24.42 15.11 2.65
C GLY A 196 -23.32 14.18 2.12
N GLY A 197 -23.64 13.48 1.03
CA GLY A 197 -22.63 12.75 0.27
C GLY A 197 -21.78 13.68 -0.62
N PRO A 198 -20.60 13.23 -1.07
CA PRO A 198 -19.83 13.98 -2.04
C PRO A 198 -20.56 14.08 -3.39
N ASN A 199 -20.31 15.15 -4.12
CA ASN A 199 -20.84 15.31 -5.47
C ASN A 199 -20.40 14.15 -6.36
N VAL A 200 -21.24 13.81 -7.35
CA VAL A 200 -20.95 12.79 -8.34
C VAL A 200 -19.80 13.27 -9.25
N SER A 201 -18.93 12.35 -9.66
CA SER A 201 -17.84 12.62 -10.59
C SER A 201 -18.37 12.95 -12.00
N GLU A 202 -17.60 13.69 -12.79
CA GLU A 202 -17.93 13.99 -14.18
C GLU A 202 -17.76 12.81 -15.12
N ALA A 203 -16.90 11.83 -14.77
CA ALA A 203 -16.74 10.61 -15.58
C ALA A 203 -16.17 9.44 -14.78
N TYR A 204 -16.59 8.24 -15.15
CA TYR A 204 -15.84 7.02 -14.83
C TYR A 204 -14.67 6.84 -15.80
N THR A 205 -13.57 6.30 -15.30
CA THR A 205 -12.34 6.18 -16.08
C THR A 205 -11.79 4.77 -16.08
N PHE A 206 -11.17 4.39 -17.19
CA PHE A 206 -10.30 3.22 -17.33
C PHE A 206 -8.85 3.67 -17.47
N ASN A 207 -8.00 3.28 -16.55
CA ASN A 207 -6.60 3.73 -16.50
C ASN A 207 -6.47 5.27 -16.52
N GLY A 208 -7.41 5.97 -15.85
CA GLY A 208 -7.44 7.41 -15.75
C GLY A 208 -7.93 8.13 -17.01
N LEU A 209 -8.45 7.42 -18.01
CA LEU A 209 -9.04 7.99 -19.22
C LEU A 209 -10.55 7.78 -19.22
N PRO A 210 -11.35 8.82 -19.48
CA PRO A 210 -12.79 8.68 -19.69
C PRO A 210 -13.07 7.88 -20.98
N GLY A 211 -14.20 7.21 -21.02
CA GLY A 211 -14.64 6.48 -22.21
C GLY A 211 -15.10 7.41 -23.35
N PRO A 212 -15.25 6.88 -24.57
CA PRO A 212 -15.56 7.68 -25.77
C PRO A 212 -16.97 8.28 -25.76
N LEU A 213 -17.82 7.89 -24.82
CA LEU A 213 -19.18 8.41 -24.70
C LEU A 213 -19.26 9.77 -24.00
N TYR A 214 -18.17 10.24 -23.42
CA TYR A 214 -18.11 11.56 -22.79
C TYR A 214 -17.66 12.62 -23.80
N ASN A 215 -18.29 13.79 -23.75
CA ASN A 215 -17.85 14.94 -24.51
C ASN A 215 -16.39 15.28 -24.23
N CYS A 216 -15.62 15.64 -25.22
CA CYS A 216 -14.20 15.98 -25.10
C CYS A 216 -13.29 14.83 -24.61
N SER A 217 -13.71 13.57 -24.67
CA SER A 217 -12.90 12.44 -24.22
C SER A 217 -11.60 12.29 -25.02
N GLU A 218 -11.61 12.63 -26.31
CA GLU A 218 -10.44 12.55 -27.21
C GLU A 218 -9.31 13.52 -26.84
N ASN A 219 -9.61 14.60 -26.13
CA ASN A 219 -8.65 15.60 -25.66
C ASN A 219 -8.09 15.28 -24.25
N SER A 220 -8.27 14.06 -23.78
CA SER A 220 -7.76 13.60 -22.49
C SER A 220 -6.30 13.16 -22.64
N LYS A 221 -5.36 13.98 -22.17
CA LYS A 221 -3.90 13.72 -22.17
C LYS A 221 -3.36 13.60 -20.76
#